data_9171ed2ee7932f21db5b81c0907ebc21
#
_entry.id   9171ed2ee7932f21db5b81c0907ebc21
#
_cell.length_a   1.000
_cell.length_b   1.000
_cell.length_c   1.000
_cell.angle_alpha   90.00
_cell.angle_beta   90.00
_cell.angle_gamma   90.00
#
_symmetry.space_group_name_H-M   'P 1'
#
loop_
_entity.id
_entity.type
_entity.pdbx_description
1 polymer ?
#
loop_
_entity_poly.entity_id
_entity_poly.type
_entity_poly.pdbx_seq_one_letter_code
_entity_poly.pdbx_strand_id
1 'polypeptide(L)'
;MTNKQISDQFIVVEASAGSGKTHNLAKRYITLLLDFDASENKNIPLKNILALTFANKASVEMKERIIEYLKKISLREDVGDLLSDIKLPKDKIAENANIAMNVIIGHYDNFNVKTIDSFINLIIKACALKIGLSPDYQIEENYKDYIGFSIDSFLDNSLVSKELENLLNDFFEQYLVD
;
A
#
# COMPACT_ATOMS: atom_id res chain seq x y z
N MET A 1 9.96 -19.17 8.55
CA MET A 1 10.26 -17.98 7.74
C MET A 1 11.75 -17.72 7.79
N THR A 2 12.37 -17.52 6.65
CA THR A 2 13.81 -17.21 6.58
C THR A 2 13.96 -15.70 6.49
N ASN A 3 14.57 -15.07 7.51
CA ASN A 3 14.93 -13.65 7.47
C ASN A 3 16.34 -13.54 6.90
N LYS A 4 16.46 -12.87 5.75
CA LYS A 4 17.76 -12.52 5.19
C LYS A 4 17.98 -11.02 5.38
N GLN A 5 18.84 -10.67 6.32
CA GLN A 5 19.26 -9.29 6.53
C GLN A 5 20.27 -8.92 5.44
N ILE A 6 19.90 -7.98 4.56
CA ILE A 6 20.74 -7.51 3.45
C ILE A 6 21.61 -6.35 3.95
N SER A 7 21.09 -5.55 4.87
CA SER A 7 21.80 -4.51 5.62
C SER A 7 20.97 -4.17 6.87
N ASP A 8 21.49 -3.36 7.78
CA ASP A 8 20.74 -2.91 8.96
C ASP A 8 19.47 -2.12 8.60
N GLN A 9 19.36 -1.66 7.35
CA GLN A 9 18.22 -0.88 6.84
C GLN A 9 17.22 -1.73 6.04
N PHE A 10 17.60 -2.92 5.56
CA PHE A 10 16.75 -3.74 4.70
C PHE A 10 16.59 -5.15 5.26
N ILE A 11 15.36 -5.57 5.46
CA ILE A 11 14.98 -6.92 5.90
C ILE A 11 14.09 -7.52 4.83
N VAL A 12 14.50 -8.67 4.29
CA VAL A 12 13.69 -9.48 3.38
C VAL A 12 13.17 -10.68 4.13
N VAL A 13 11.85 -10.88 4.10
CA VAL A 13 11.17 -12.01 4.73
C VAL A 13 10.55 -12.87 3.65
N GLU A 14 11.09 -14.05 3.45
CA GLU A 14 10.53 -15.06 2.55
C GLU A 14 9.45 -15.87 3.27
N ALA A 15 8.27 -15.95 2.65
CA ALA A 15 7.14 -16.64 3.24
C ALA A 15 6.20 -17.22 2.16
N SER A 16 5.85 -18.50 2.30
CA SER A 16 4.87 -19.18 1.44
C SER A 16 3.46 -18.63 1.64
N ALA A 17 2.52 -19.02 0.78
CA ALA A 17 1.10 -18.72 0.97
C ALA A 17 0.61 -19.31 2.31
N GLY A 18 -0.22 -18.57 3.04
CA GLY A 18 -0.75 -19.00 4.35
C GLY A 18 0.23 -18.96 5.53
N SER A 19 1.49 -18.57 5.32
CA SER A 19 2.55 -18.58 6.36
C SER A 19 2.49 -17.39 7.35
N GLY A 20 1.39 -16.63 7.38
CA GLY A 20 1.23 -15.51 8.32
C GLY A 20 1.92 -14.21 7.92
N LYS A 21 2.17 -13.97 6.60
CA LYS A 21 2.79 -12.71 6.10
C LYS A 21 2.14 -11.46 6.67
N THR A 22 0.82 -11.38 6.62
CA THR A 22 0.06 -10.21 7.13
C THR A 22 0.19 -10.08 8.66
N HIS A 23 0.27 -11.20 9.39
CA HIS A 23 0.52 -11.20 10.83
C HIS A 23 1.89 -10.60 11.15
N ASN A 24 2.95 -11.06 10.47
CA ASN A 24 4.30 -10.55 10.68
C ASN A 24 4.45 -9.08 10.29
N LEU A 25 3.78 -8.65 9.23
CA LEU A 25 3.77 -7.24 8.84
C LEU A 25 3.07 -6.38 9.90
N ALA A 26 1.93 -6.83 10.45
CA ALA A 26 1.23 -6.16 11.53
C ALA A 26 2.07 -6.15 12.83
N LYS A 27 2.74 -7.27 13.17
CA LYS A 27 3.69 -7.34 14.28
C LYS A 27 4.80 -6.30 14.13
N ARG A 28 5.42 -6.23 12.95
CA ARG A 28 6.48 -5.25 12.68
C ARG A 28 5.97 -3.81 12.77
N TYR A 29 4.77 -3.55 12.26
CA TYR A 29 4.13 -2.23 12.37
C TYR A 29 3.95 -1.82 13.83
N ILE A 30 3.43 -2.73 14.67
CA ILE A 30 3.22 -2.49 16.10
C ILE A 30 4.55 -2.29 16.82
N THR A 31 5.57 -3.10 16.52
CA THR A 31 6.92 -2.91 17.09
C THR A 31 7.43 -1.50 16.81
N LEU A 32 7.37 -1.05 15.55
CA LEU A 32 7.81 0.30 15.16
C LEU A 32 6.95 1.41 15.81
N LEU A 33 5.66 1.14 16.00
CA LEU A 33 4.73 2.12 16.56
C LEU A 33 4.89 2.27 18.08
N LEU A 34 5.21 1.19 18.80
CA LEU A 34 5.26 1.17 20.28
C LEU A 34 6.66 1.29 20.85
N ASP A 35 7.71 1.08 20.02
CA ASP A 35 9.11 1.17 20.47
C ASP A 35 9.59 2.63 20.52
N PHE A 36 8.92 3.45 21.34
CA PHE A 36 9.29 4.82 21.60
C PHE A 36 9.22 5.13 23.09
N ASP A 37 10.07 6.03 23.57
CA ASP A 37 10.02 6.48 24.95
C ASP A 37 9.23 7.80 25.06
N ALA A 38 8.03 7.70 25.62
CA ALA A 38 7.15 8.86 25.83
C ALA A 38 7.77 9.91 26.77
N SER A 39 8.73 9.51 27.64
CA SER A 39 9.41 10.41 28.58
C SER A 39 10.39 11.38 27.89
N GLU A 40 10.86 11.06 26.68
CA GLU A 40 11.79 11.88 25.90
C GLU A 40 11.08 12.90 24.97
N ASN A 41 9.82 13.24 25.18
CA ASN A 41 9.02 14.10 24.28
C ASN A 41 8.95 13.59 22.83
N LYS A 42 9.20 12.33 22.61
CA LYS A 42 9.06 11.71 21.28
C LYS A 42 7.58 11.43 21.01
N ASN A 43 7.04 12.12 20.03
CA ASN A 43 5.70 11.85 19.54
C ASN A 43 5.65 10.45 18.90
N ILE A 44 4.50 9.78 19.03
CA ILE A 44 4.24 8.51 18.33
C ILE A 44 4.60 8.66 16.86
N PRO A 45 5.41 7.74 16.29
CA PRO A 45 5.90 7.85 14.92
C PRO A 45 4.86 7.44 13.86
N LEU A 46 3.55 7.63 14.11
CA LEU A 46 2.46 7.19 13.23
C LEU A 46 2.61 7.70 11.80
N LYS A 47 3.02 8.95 11.63
CA LYS A 47 3.24 9.57 10.31
C LYS A 47 4.43 8.99 9.54
N ASN A 48 5.39 8.41 10.27
CA ASN A 48 6.66 7.95 9.72
C ASN A 48 6.63 6.47 9.35
N ILE A 49 5.54 5.77 9.66
CA ILE A 49 5.37 4.35 9.35
C ILE A 49 4.41 4.21 8.19
N LEU A 50 4.87 3.57 7.11
CA LEU A 50 4.06 3.25 5.94
C LEU A 50 4.04 1.74 5.75
N ALA A 51 2.85 1.17 5.65
CA ALA A 51 2.66 -0.23 5.25
C ALA A 51 1.88 -0.28 3.93
N LEU A 52 2.38 -1.06 2.98
CA LEU A 52 1.79 -1.22 1.66
C LEU A 52 1.31 -2.65 1.43
N THR A 53 0.14 -2.77 0.82
CA THR A 53 -0.48 -4.02 0.40
C THR A 53 -0.85 -3.96 -1.08
N PHE A 54 -1.13 -5.11 -1.70
CA PHE A 54 -1.60 -5.15 -3.09
C PHE A 54 -3.11 -4.92 -3.23
N ALA A 55 -3.91 -5.32 -2.25
CA ALA A 55 -5.36 -5.28 -2.35
C ALA A 55 -5.99 -4.40 -1.26
N ASN A 56 -7.08 -3.72 -1.61
CA ASN A 56 -7.83 -2.88 -0.66
C ASN A 56 -8.33 -3.70 0.54
N LYS A 57 -8.84 -4.92 0.30
CA LYS A 57 -9.26 -5.82 1.37
C LYS A 57 -8.12 -6.10 2.36
N ALA A 58 -6.92 -6.39 1.85
CA ALA A 58 -5.75 -6.66 2.70
C ALA A 58 -5.34 -5.43 3.54
N SER A 59 -5.47 -4.21 3.01
CA SER A 59 -5.17 -2.99 3.77
C SER A 59 -6.18 -2.75 4.89
N VAL A 60 -7.47 -3.02 4.66
CA VAL A 60 -8.52 -2.94 5.69
C VAL A 60 -8.29 -3.98 6.78
N GLU A 61 -8.12 -5.25 6.42
CA GLU A 61 -7.84 -6.33 7.37
C GLU A 61 -6.58 -6.06 8.20
N MET A 62 -5.56 -5.47 7.60
CA MET A 62 -4.34 -5.10 8.33
C MET A 62 -4.60 -3.99 9.34
N LYS A 63 -5.35 -2.95 8.98
CA LYS A 63 -5.74 -1.87 9.90
C LYS A 63 -6.55 -2.41 11.09
N GLU A 64 -7.56 -3.22 10.82
CA GLU A 64 -8.39 -3.85 11.86
C GLU A 64 -7.53 -4.68 12.82
N ARG A 65 -6.62 -5.49 12.28
CA ARG A 65 -5.71 -6.32 13.08
C ARG A 65 -4.77 -5.50 13.95
N ILE A 66 -4.21 -4.40 13.43
CA ILE A 66 -3.35 -3.50 14.20
C ILE A 66 -4.14 -2.89 15.36
N ILE A 67 -5.35 -2.40 15.10
CA ILE A 67 -6.22 -1.80 16.13
C ILE A 67 -6.61 -2.86 17.19
N GLU A 68 -6.96 -4.07 16.77
CA GLU A 68 -7.26 -5.18 17.69
C GLU A 68 -6.08 -5.51 18.61
N TYR A 69 -4.88 -5.59 18.05
CA TYR A 69 -3.67 -5.85 18.84
C TYR A 69 -3.36 -4.71 19.79
N LEU A 70 -3.45 -3.45 19.36
CA LEU A 70 -3.27 -2.30 20.24
C LEU A 70 -4.26 -2.32 21.41
N LYS A 71 -5.53 -2.67 21.16
CA LYS A 71 -6.55 -2.83 22.18
C LYS A 71 -6.17 -3.91 23.19
N LYS A 72 -5.80 -5.12 22.73
CA LYS A 72 -5.36 -6.21 23.61
C LYS A 72 -4.16 -5.82 24.47
N ILE A 73 -3.15 -5.17 23.85
CA ILE A 73 -1.95 -4.70 24.53
C ILE A 73 -2.31 -3.66 25.61
N SER A 74 -3.18 -2.68 25.30
CA SER A 74 -3.60 -1.64 26.25
C SER A 74 -4.36 -2.22 27.44
N LEU A 75 -5.11 -3.32 27.24
CA LEU A 75 -5.83 -4.06 28.27
C LEU A 75 -4.96 -5.09 29.00
N ARG A 76 -3.65 -5.20 28.63
CA ARG A 76 -2.70 -6.18 29.17
C ARG A 76 -3.09 -7.63 28.95
N GLU A 77 -3.87 -7.89 27.90
CA GLU A 77 -4.20 -9.24 27.48
C GLU A 77 -2.97 -9.95 26.90
N ASP A 78 -3.02 -11.30 26.91
CA ASP A 78 -1.95 -12.08 26.28
C ASP A 78 -2.04 -11.95 24.75
N VAL A 79 -0.94 -11.52 24.16
CA VAL A 79 -0.78 -11.35 22.71
C VAL A 79 0.32 -12.26 22.13
N GLY A 80 0.72 -13.27 22.89
CA GLY A 80 1.73 -14.24 22.50
C GLY A 80 3.09 -13.59 22.22
N ASP A 81 3.67 -13.91 21.06
CA ASP A 81 5.01 -13.43 20.66
C ASP A 81 5.03 -12.02 20.05
N LEU A 82 3.88 -11.33 20.01
CA LEU A 82 3.73 -10.04 19.33
C LEU A 82 4.70 -8.98 19.87
N LEU A 83 5.00 -9.03 21.17
CA LEU A 83 5.84 -8.05 21.85
C LEU A 83 7.30 -8.50 22.04
N SER A 84 7.69 -9.65 21.48
CA SER A 84 9.03 -10.23 21.69
C SER A 84 10.18 -9.32 21.27
N ASP A 85 9.94 -8.46 20.27
CA ASP A 85 10.95 -7.58 19.68
C ASP A 85 11.00 -6.19 20.34
N ILE A 86 10.10 -5.90 21.30
CA ILE A 86 10.03 -4.64 22.02
C ILE A 86 10.79 -4.75 23.35
N LYS A 87 11.76 -3.88 23.55
CA LYS A 87 12.63 -3.92 24.75
C LYS A 87 12.09 -3.12 25.94
N LEU A 88 10.93 -2.49 25.81
CA LEU A 88 10.32 -1.69 26.87
C LEU A 88 9.63 -2.57 27.94
N PRO A 89 9.50 -2.08 29.19
CA PRO A 89 8.68 -2.72 30.21
C PRO A 89 7.21 -2.86 29.77
N LYS A 90 6.55 -3.95 30.15
CA LYS A 90 5.16 -4.25 29.75
C LYS A 90 4.17 -3.11 30.09
N ASP A 91 4.36 -2.46 31.22
CA ASP A 91 3.51 -1.33 31.64
C ASP A 91 3.66 -0.13 30.68
N LYS A 92 4.89 0.19 30.27
CA LYS A 92 5.13 1.25 29.27
C LYS A 92 4.58 0.88 27.91
N ILE A 93 4.68 -0.39 27.50
CA ILE A 93 4.10 -0.86 26.22
C ILE A 93 2.57 -0.68 26.23
N ALA A 94 1.90 -1.03 27.35
CA ALA A 94 0.46 -0.87 27.48
C ALA A 94 0.04 0.61 27.45
N GLU A 95 0.80 1.48 28.11
CA GLU A 95 0.60 2.93 28.06
C GLU A 95 0.78 3.48 26.63
N ASN A 96 1.87 3.10 25.96
CA ASN A 96 2.16 3.49 24.58
C ASN A 96 1.05 3.01 23.63
N ALA A 97 0.50 1.81 23.83
CA ALA A 97 -0.60 1.28 23.03
C ALA A 97 -1.88 2.12 23.20
N ASN A 98 -2.20 2.54 24.42
CA ASN A 98 -3.33 3.42 24.69
C ASN A 98 -3.14 4.79 24.02
N ILE A 99 -1.95 5.38 24.14
CA ILE A 99 -1.62 6.64 23.46
C ILE A 99 -1.73 6.47 21.94
N ALA A 100 -1.19 5.37 21.39
CA ALA A 100 -1.24 5.07 19.96
C ALA A 100 -2.67 4.98 19.44
N MET A 101 -3.57 4.32 20.16
CA MET A 101 -4.99 4.23 19.80
C MET A 101 -5.64 5.62 19.76
N ASN A 102 -5.40 6.45 20.77
CA ASN A 102 -5.97 7.82 20.81
C ASN A 102 -5.45 8.68 19.66
N VAL A 103 -4.16 8.56 19.32
CA VAL A 103 -3.57 9.28 18.16
C VAL A 103 -4.14 8.78 16.84
N ILE A 104 -4.34 7.46 16.68
CA ILE A 104 -4.97 6.89 15.48
C ILE A 104 -6.41 7.40 15.33
N ILE A 105 -7.19 7.42 16.42
CA ILE A 105 -8.58 7.90 16.39
C ILE A 105 -8.63 9.39 16.06
N GLY A 106 -7.77 10.20 16.67
CA GLY A 106 -7.73 11.65 16.45
C GLY A 106 -7.16 12.07 15.10
N HIS A 107 -6.31 11.22 14.50
CA HIS A 107 -5.57 11.50 13.26
C HIS A 107 -5.53 10.31 12.31
N TYR A 108 -6.71 9.76 11.98
CA TYR A 108 -6.82 8.53 11.18
C TYR A 108 -6.14 8.64 9.81
N ASP A 109 -6.09 9.82 9.22
CA ASP A 109 -5.42 10.08 7.94
C ASP A 109 -3.90 9.81 7.98
N ASN A 110 -3.32 9.88 9.18
CA ASN A 110 -1.90 9.56 9.41
C ASN A 110 -1.64 8.06 9.60
N PHE A 111 -2.69 7.25 9.68
CA PHE A 111 -2.58 5.80 9.77
C PHE A 111 -2.30 5.20 8.39
N ASN A 112 -1.04 5.26 7.97
CA ASN A 112 -0.58 4.97 6.61
C ASN A 112 -0.44 3.46 6.33
N VAL A 113 -1.57 2.75 6.34
CA VAL A 113 -1.71 1.40 5.79
C VAL A 113 -2.54 1.54 4.51
N LYS A 114 -1.92 1.37 3.35
CA LYS A 114 -2.51 1.68 2.04
C LYS A 114 -2.19 0.59 1.02
N THR A 115 -2.90 0.60 -0.11
CA THR A 115 -2.45 -0.17 -1.28
C THR A 115 -1.32 0.57 -2.01
N ILE A 116 -0.52 -0.18 -2.76
CA ILE A 116 0.54 0.39 -3.61
C ILE A 116 -0.06 1.42 -4.57
N ASP A 117 -1.18 1.12 -5.22
CA ASP A 117 -1.85 2.04 -6.15
C ASP A 117 -2.30 3.33 -5.46
N SER A 118 -2.91 3.21 -4.27
CA SER A 118 -3.32 4.39 -3.48
C SER A 118 -2.13 5.25 -3.08
N PHE A 119 -0.99 4.64 -2.78
CA PHE A 119 0.23 5.36 -2.43
C PHE A 119 0.85 6.05 -3.64
N ILE A 120 0.96 5.35 -4.78
CA ILE A 120 1.45 5.93 -6.04
C ILE A 120 0.56 7.11 -6.45
N ASN A 121 -0.77 6.95 -6.36
CA ASN A 121 -1.71 8.01 -6.68
C ASN A 121 -1.54 9.24 -5.77
N LEU A 122 -1.26 9.03 -4.49
CA LEU A 122 -0.92 10.13 -3.57
C LEU A 122 0.34 10.89 -4.01
N ILE A 123 1.39 10.16 -4.43
CA ILE A 123 2.63 10.78 -4.93
C ILE A 123 2.35 11.57 -6.22
N ILE A 124 1.62 10.97 -7.18
CA ILE A 124 1.27 11.64 -8.43
C ILE A 124 0.48 12.92 -8.15
N LYS A 125 -0.53 12.87 -7.27
CA LYS A 125 -1.29 14.06 -6.86
C LYS A 125 -0.41 15.14 -6.24
N ALA A 126 0.51 14.76 -5.38
CA ALA A 126 1.44 15.72 -4.77
C ALA A 126 2.40 16.38 -5.79
N CYS A 127 2.68 15.69 -6.90
CA CYS A 127 3.56 16.16 -7.96
C CYS A 127 2.82 16.68 -9.21
N ALA A 128 1.48 16.64 -9.23
CA ALA A 128 0.66 16.89 -10.42
C ALA A 128 1.07 18.12 -11.21
N LEU A 129 1.17 19.27 -10.54
CA LEU A 129 1.58 20.52 -11.19
C LEU A 129 2.99 20.47 -11.78
N LYS A 130 3.93 19.73 -11.15
CA LYS A 130 5.31 19.60 -11.63
C LYS A 130 5.41 18.74 -12.90
N ILE A 131 4.50 17.79 -13.06
CA ILE A 131 4.47 16.87 -14.21
C ILE A 131 3.42 17.29 -15.26
N GLY A 132 2.86 18.50 -15.13
CA GLY A 132 1.93 19.07 -16.12
C GLY A 132 0.52 18.49 -16.05
N LEU A 133 0.15 17.83 -14.96
CA LEU A 133 -1.21 17.35 -14.75
C LEU A 133 -2.05 18.37 -13.97
N SER A 134 -3.36 18.40 -14.27
CA SER A 134 -4.31 19.14 -13.43
C SER A 134 -4.36 18.51 -12.02
N PRO A 135 -4.47 19.29 -10.93
CA PRO A 135 -4.70 18.75 -9.59
C PRO A 135 -5.96 17.88 -9.47
N ASP A 136 -6.95 18.12 -10.33
CA ASP A 136 -8.23 17.41 -10.38
C ASP A 136 -8.23 16.24 -11.38
N TYR A 137 -7.06 15.76 -11.80
CA TYR A 137 -6.98 14.62 -12.70
C TYR A 137 -7.68 13.40 -12.09
N GLN A 138 -8.33 12.61 -12.94
CA GLN A 138 -8.94 11.34 -12.59
C GLN A 138 -8.20 10.21 -13.32
N ILE A 139 -8.07 9.08 -12.62
CA ILE A 139 -7.57 7.85 -13.23
C ILE A 139 -8.78 7.12 -13.80
N GLU A 140 -8.81 6.95 -15.11
CA GLU A 140 -9.85 6.18 -15.78
C GLU A 140 -9.44 4.70 -15.84
N GLU A 141 -10.19 3.86 -15.14
CA GLU A 141 -9.96 2.41 -15.12
C GLU A 141 -10.66 1.71 -16.29
N ASN A 142 -11.75 2.29 -16.81
CA ASN A 142 -12.49 1.75 -17.93
C ASN A 142 -12.02 2.36 -19.26
N TYR A 143 -10.87 1.94 -19.72
CA TYR A 143 -10.25 2.41 -20.97
C TYR A 143 -10.86 1.78 -22.25
N LYS A 144 -11.82 0.85 -22.14
CA LYS A 144 -12.40 0.13 -23.30
C LYS A 144 -13.05 1.07 -24.29
N ASP A 145 -13.78 2.06 -23.81
CA ASP A 145 -14.47 3.02 -24.68
C ASP A 145 -13.46 3.91 -25.43
N TYR A 146 -12.37 4.28 -24.78
CA TYR A 146 -11.28 5.04 -25.42
C TYR A 146 -10.53 4.22 -26.47
N ILE A 147 -10.29 2.93 -26.18
CA ILE A 147 -9.68 2.02 -27.15
C ILE A 147 -10.63 1.82 -28.34
N GLY A 148 -11.92 1.59 -28.09
CA GLY A 148 -12.92 1.48 -29.13
C GLY A 148 -12.93 2.70 -30.06
N PHE A 149 -13.07 3.88 -29.48
CA PHE A 149 -13.02 5.13 -30.26
C PHE A 149 -11.71 5.30 -31.03
N SER A 150 -10.57 4.93 -30.42
CA SER A 150 -9.27 5.03 -31.09
C SER A 150 -9.15 4.06 -32.28
N ILE A 151 -9.67 2.84 -32.13
CA ILE A 151 -9.72 1.85 -33.22
C ILE A 151 -10.64 2.33 -34.35
N ASP A 152 -11.83 2.81 -34.02
CA ASP A 152 -12.79 3.33 -35.02
C ASP A 152 -12.17 4.52 -35.78
N SER A 153 -11.56 5.46 -35.06
CA SER A 153 -10.86 6.59 -35.66
C SER A 153 -9.68 6.16 -36.54
N PHE A 154 -8.94 5.12 -36.13
CA PHE A 154 -7.84 4.56 -36.90
C PHE A 154 -8.37 3.91 -38.21
N LEU A 155 -9.44 3.13 -38.12
CA LEU A 155 -10.07 2.49 -39.27
C LEU A 155 -10.62 3.52 -40.28
N ASP A 156 -11.29 4.56 -39.78
CA ASP A 156 -11.79 5.66 -40.63
C ASP A 156 -10.66 6.37 -41.38
N ASN A 157 -9.54 6.64 -40.66
CA ASN A 157 -8.38 7.25 -41.29
C ASN A 157 -7.63 6.32 -42.24
N SER A 158 -7.74 4.99 -42.11
CA SER A 158 -7.12 4.01 -43.01
C SER A 158 -7.74 4.04 -44.41
N LEU A 159 -9.00 4.42 -44.50
CA LEU A 159 -9.69 4.60 -45.80
C LEU A 159 -9.17 5.79 -46.62
N VAL A 160 -8.45 6.70 -45.95
CA VAL A 160 -7.90 7.92 -46.56
C VAL A 160 -6.38 7.81 -46.77
N SER A 161 -5.69 6.94 -46.01
CA SER A 161 -4.22 6.80 -46.06
C SER A 161 -3.83 5.41 -46.61
N LYS A 162 -3.15 5.42 -47.76
CA LYS A 162 -2.65 4.20 -48.41
C LYS A 162 -1.64 3.42 -47.56
N GLU A 163 -0.91 4.09 -46.66
CA GLU A 163 0.03 3.46 -45.74
C GLU A 163 -0.70 2.68 -44.65
N LEU A 164 -1.81 3.23 -44.09
CA LEU A 164 -2.64 2.57 -43.11
C LEU A 164 -3.43 1.42 -43.71
N GLU A 165 -3.90 1.55 -44.95
CA GLU A 165 -4.55 0.47 -45.68
C GLU A 165 -3.62 -0.73 -45.87
N ASN A 166 -2.36 -0.49 -46.25
CA ASN A 166 -1.37 -1.56 -46.38
C ASN A 166 -1.11 -2.25 -45.06
N LEU A 167 -0.96 -1.49 -43.98
CA LEU A 167 -0.68 -2.01 -42.63
C LEU A 167 -1.85 -2.88 -42.11
N LEU A 168 -3.10 -2.50 -42.42
CA LEU A 168 -4.27 -3.30 -42.10
C LEU A 168 -4.31 -4.60 -42.93
N ASN A 169 -4.01 -4.53 -44.23
CA ASN A 169 -3.97 -5.72 -45.07
C ASN A 169 -2.89 -6.70 -44.60
N ASP A 170 -1.69 -6.23 -44.26
CA ASP A 170 -0.63 -7.07 -43.73
C ASP A 170 -1.04 -7.71 -42.37
N PHE A 171 -1.76 -6.97 -41.51
CA PHE A 171 -2.29 -7.51 -40.25
C PHE A 171 -3.36 -8.59 -40.52
N PHE A 172 -4.30 -8.37 -41.43
CA PHE A 172 -5.31 -9.34 -41.79
C PHE A 172 -4.72 -10.61 -42.38
N GLU A 173 -3.75 -10.48 -43.31
CA GLU A 173 -3.03 -11.63 -43.85
C GLU A 173 -2.28 -12.44 -42.81
N GLN A 174 -1.66 -11.77 -41.83
CA GLN A 174 -0.82 -12.43 -40.84
C GLN A 174 -1.62 -13.09 -39.69
N TYR A 175 -2.77 -12.53 -39.30
CA TYR A 175 -3.44 -12.94 -38.06
C TYR A 175 -4.89 -13.41 -38.23
N LEU A 176 -5.53 -13.21 -39.38
CA LEU A 176 -6.94 -13.53 -39.61
C LEU A 176 -7.19 -14.47 -40.81
N VAL A 177 -6.17 -14.79 -41.59
CA VAL A 177 -6.26 -15.77 -42.67
C VAL A 177 -5.57 -17.05 -42.21
N ASP A 178 -6.32 -17.88 -41.46
CA ASP A 178 -6.09 -19.31 -41.23
C ASP A 178 -7.25 -20.11 -41.80
#